data_0b5f1f87aa842446f815f52fddc74019
#
_entry.id   0b5f1f87aa842446f815f52fddc74019
#
_cell.length_a   1.000
_cell.length_b   1.000
_cell.length_c   1.000
_cell.angle_alpha   90.00
_cell.angle_beta   90.00
_cell.angle_gamma   90.00
#
_symmetry.space_group_name_H-M   'P 1'
#
loop_
_entity.id
_entity.type
_entity.pdbx_description
1 polymer ?
#
loop_
_entity_poly.entity_id
_entity_poly.type
_entity_poly.pdbx_seq_one_letter_code
_entity_poly.pdbx_strand_id
1 'polypeptide(L)'
;MAYAFNSDGSGYVAVPVLSGNNTFTGVQTFSGTTNSTSVDTGTVIIKGGLGVQGNVYASQVWGCVWNDLTDCLEVPRDTDLEYGYCYCFDGEKYFKSRSYLDDGLVGIHSDTSGFTMGVKPNKKVIKVAVAGFVLAYVDKEYPVGTPLVCGENGYLTKLREEDISTNLHKIVGTFWKAESSDKWGAEGEEVLVNGRMWVKVK
;
A
#
# COMPACT_ATOMS: atom_id res chain seq x y z
N MET A 1 -11.15 30.94 20.61
CA MET A 1 -9.98 30.56 21.42
C MET A 1 -10.40 30.76 22.89
N ALA A 2 -10.23 29.77 23.74
CA ALA A 2 -10.46 29.91 25.17
C ALA A 2 -9.16 30.33 25.85
N TYR A 3 -9.25 31.02 26.99
CA TYR A 3 -8.09 31.44 27.76
C TYR A 3 -8.24 30.97 29.21
N ALA A 4 -7.13 30.59 29.82
CA ALA A 4 -7.02 30.32 31.25
C ALA A 4 -5.92 31.19 31.87
N PHE A 5 -6.00 31.47 33.16
CA PHE A 5 -4.91 32.10 33.88
C PHE A 5 -3.69 31.20 33.97
N ASN A 6 -2.49 31.75 33.83
CA ASN A 6 -1.29 31.05 34.22
C ASN A 6 -1.34 30.69 35.69
N SER A 7 -0.71 29.56 36.09
CA SER A 7 -0.67 29.11 37.46
C SER A 7 0.00 30.11 38.44
N ASP A 8 0.84 31.02 37.88
CA ASP A 8 1.50 32.10 38.62
C ASP A 8 0.73 33.43 38.62
N GLY A 9 -0.44 33.49 37.99
CA GLY A 9 -1.26 34.69 37.87
C GLY A 9 -0.70 35.77 36.91
N SER A 10 0.36 35.51 36.16
CA SER A 10 1.06 36.48 35.33
C SER A 10 0.34 36.85 34.03
N GLY A 11 -0.73 36.16 33.70
CA GLY A 11 -1.49 36.48 32.47
C GLY A 11 -2.39 35.31 32.02
N TYR A 12 -2.91 35.47 30.81
CA TYR A 12 -3.76 34.46 30.18
C TYR A 12 -2.97 33.61 29.20
N VAL A 13 -3.20 32.30 29.19
CA VAL A 13 -2.74 31.39 28.15
C VAL A 13 -3.88 30.93 27.29
N ALA A 14 -3.64 30.80 26.01
CA ALA A 14 -4.60 30.14 25.12
C ALA A 14 -4.68 28.66 25.47
N VAL A 15 -5.90 28.18 25.72
CA VAL A 15 -6.15 26.75 25.99
C VAL A 15 -6.89 26.14 24.80
N PRO A 16 -6.64 24.86 24.50
CA PRO A 16 -7.39 24.14 23.46
C PRO A 16 -8.88 24.13 23.76
N VAL A 17 -9.71 24.38 22.77
CA VAL A 17 -11.16 24.26 22.89
C VAL A 17 -11.61 22.90 22.36
N LEU A 18 -12.52 22.24 23.11
CA LEU A 18 -12.95 20.87 22.82
C LEU A 18 -13.63 20.70 21.44
N SER A 19 -14.27 21.74 20.93
CA SER A 19 -15.05 21.69 19.69
C SER A 19 -14.50 22.59 18.56
N GLY A 20 -13.29 23.12 18.71
CA GLY A 20 -12.71 24.06 17.73
C GLY A 20 -11.38 23.60 17.16
N ASN A 21 -10.96 24.25 16.08
CA ASN A 21 -9.62 24.09 15.55
C ASN A 21 -8.58 24.72 16.49
N ASN A 22 -7.56 23.98 16.84
CA ASN A 22 -6.46 24.43 17.70
C ASN A 22 -5.16 24.45 16.90
N THR A 23 -4.37 25.52 17.08
CA THR A 23 -3.03 25.65 16.50
C THR A 23 -2.01 25.79 17.62
N PHE A 24 -1.01 24.91 17.64
CA PHE A 24 0.09 24.93 18.57
C PHE A 24 1.36 25.34 17.81
N THR A 25 2.06 26.38 18.26
CA THR A 25 3.27 26.92 17.59
C THR A 25 4.58 26.44 18.22
N GLY A 26 4.50 25.82 19.41
CA GLY A 26 5.66 25.30 20.12
C GLY A 26 5.71 23.77 20.07
N VAL A 27 6.77 23.21 20.69
CA VAL A 27 6.90 21.76 20.89
C VAL A 27 5.75 21.25 21.76
N GLN A 28 5.06 20.23 21.30
CA GLN A 28 4.03 19.53 22.06
C GLN A 28 4.58 18.18 22.53
N THR A 29 4.60 17.96 23.84
CA THR A 29 5.07 16.71 24.45
C THR A 29 3.92 15.98 25.08
N PHE A 30 3.69 14.74 24.65
CA PHE A 30 2.74 13.82 25.25
C PHE A 30 3.51 12.75 26.02
N SER A 31 3.55 12.85 27.35
CA SER A 31 4.41 12.04 28.22
C SER A 31 3.75 10.75 28.73
N GLY A 32 2.56 10.42 28.22
CA GLY A 32 1.92 9.14 28.53
C GLY A 32 2.75 7.96 28.01
N THR A 33 2.70 6.83 28.73
CA THR A 33 3.46 5.62 28.38
C THR A 33 2.56 4.47 27.90
N THR A 34 1.31 4.77 27.58
CA THR A 34 0.35 3.78 27.09
C THR A 34 0.70 3.37 25.66
N ASN A 35 1.05 2.09 25.47
CA ASN A 35 1.24 1.53 24.13
C ASN A 35 -0.08 1.44 23.37
N SER A 36 -0.04 1.74 22.09
CA SER A 36 -1.16 1.52 21.21
C SER A 36 -1.25 0.04 20.83
N THR A 37 -2.42 -0.56 21.01
CA THR A 37 -2.74 -1.93 20.59
C THR A 37 -3.88 -1.98 19.57
N SER A 38 -4.50 -0.82 19.30
CA SER A 38 -5.54 -0.61 18.30
C SER A 38 -5.61 0.88 17.95
N VAL A 39 -6.45 1.26 16.99
CA VAL A 39 -6.70 2.66 16.61
C VAL A 39 -7.38 3.48 17.72
N ASP A 40 -7.89 2.83 18.78
CA ASP A 40 -8.60 3.44 19.89
C ASP A 40 -7.79 3.44 21.19
N THR A 41 -6.52 3.06 21.14
CA THR A 41 -5.63 2.99 22.32
C THR A 41 -4.32 3.76 22.06
N GLY A 42 -3.64 4.13 23.13
CA GLY A 42 -2.37 4.85 23.07
C GLY A 42 -2.41 6.19 23.78
N THR A 43 -1.26 6.81 23.94
CA THR A 43 -1.13 8.15 24.56
C THR A 43 -1.77 9.25 23.70
N VAL A 44 -1.73 9.10 22.37
CA VAL A 44 -2.38 10.01 21.40
C VAL A 44 -3.26 9.16 20.48
N ILE A 45 -4.53 9.54 20.37
CA ILE A 45 -5.50 8.91 19.47
C ILE A 45 -5.96 9.93 18.44
N ILE A 46 -5.78 9.61 17.15
CA ILE A 46 -6.19 10.45 16.04
C ILE A 46 -7.26 9.71 15.25
N LYS A 47 -8.48 10.22 15.27
CA LYS A 47 -9.65 9.61 14.60
C LYS A 47 -9.73 9.93 13.09
N GLY A 48 -8.80 10.71 12.57
CA GLY A 48 -8.68 11.08 11.17
C GLY A 48 -7.27 10.86 10.66
N GLY A 49 -6.94 11.49 9.55
CA GLY A 49 -5.60 11.42 8.98
C GLY A 49 -4.58 12.24 9.76
N LEU A 50 -3.34 11.81 9.77
CA LEU A 50 -2.18 12.54 10.27
C LEU A 50 -1.36 13.07 9.09
N GLY A 51 -1.26 14.41 8.93
CA GLY A 51 -0.36 15.06 8.00
C GLY A 51 0.94 15.47 8.69
N VAL A 52 2.08 15.03 8.18
CA VAL A 52 3.41 15.39 8.69
C VAL A 52 4.23 15.98 7.56
N GLN A 53 4.65 17.23 7.68
CA GLN A 53 5.48 17.92 6.67
C GLN A 53 6.94 17.50 6.76
N GLY A 54 7.40 17.12 7.94
CA GLY A 54 8.79 16.71 8.21
C GLY A 54 8.92 15.20 8.36
N ASN A 55 9.99 14.79 9.05
CA ASN A 55 10.26 13.37 9.30
C ASN A 55 9.39 12.81 10.43
N VAL A 56 9.07 11.52 10.34
CA VAL A 56 8.52 10.73 11.45
C VAL A 56 9.63 9.82 11.98
N TYR A 57 9.90 9.91 13.28
CA TYR A 57 10.81 9.00 13.98
C TYR A 57 10.01 8.13 14.93
N ALA A 58 10.01 6.84 14.71
CA ALA A 58 9.30 5.86 15.52
C ALA A 58 10.17 4.61 15.69
N SER A 59 10.12 3.98 16.87
CA SER A 59 10.79 2.70 17.10
C SER A 59 10.13 1.56 16.33
N GLN A 60 8.80 1.62 16.19
CA GLN A 60 7.99 0.65 15.44
C GLN A 60 6.76 1.34 14.86
N VAL A 61 6.34 0.89 13.68
CA VAL A 61 5.06 1.26 13.08
C VAL A 61 4.26 -0.02 12.87
N TRP A 62 3.15 -0.13 13.61
CA TRP A 62 2.20 -1.23 13.44
C TRP A 62 1.16 -0.78 12.43
N GLY A 63 1.06 -1.54 11.37
CA GLY A 63 0.20 -1.18 10.24
C GLY A 63 -1.17 -1.83 10.32
N CYS A 64 -1.82 -1.69 9.26
CA CYS A 64 -3.15 -2.03 8.89
C CYS A 64 -3.34 -3.53 8.57
N VAL A 65 -4.56 -3.85 8.21
CA VAL A 65 -5.00 -5.16 7.69
C VAL A 65 -4.33 -5.52 6.36
N TRP A 66 -3.82 -4.53 5.61
CA TRP A 66 -3.31 -4.65 4.25
C TRP A 66 -1.90 -5.25 4.20
N ASN A 67 -1.57 -5.96 3.12
CA ASN A 67 -0.48 -6.94 3.11
C ASN A 67 0.72 -6.56 2.26
N ASP A 68 0.64 -5.53 1.42
CA ASP A 68 1.75 -5.17 0.55
C ASP A 68 2.17 -3.70 0.65
N LEU A 69 3.39 -3.46 0.23
CA LEU A 69 4.00 -2.17 0.03
C LEU A 69 3.95 -1.84 -1.46
N THR A 70 3.47 -0.64 -1.80
CA THR A 70 3.40 -0.21 -3.20
C THR A 70 4.23 1.05 -3.46
N ASP A 71 4.74 1.16 -4.69
CA ASP A 71 5.25 2.39 -5.28
C ASP A 71 4.27 2.91 -6.33
N CYS A 72 4.09 4.24 -6.36
CA CYS A 72 3.19 4.92 -7.29
C CYS A 72 3.96 5.50 -8.47
N LEU A 73 3.72 4.97 -9.66
CA LEU A 73 4.23 5.53 -10.90
C LEU A 73 3.15 6.37 -11.59
N GLU A 74 3.49 7.58 -12.01
CA GLU A 74 2.57 8.42 -12.79
C GLU A 74 2.33 7.79 -14.17
N VAL A 75 1.06 7.73 -14.57
CA VAL A 75 0.64 7.22 -15.87
C VAL A 75 -0.22 8.24 -16.61
N PRO A 76 -0.28 8.19 -17.97
CA PRO A 76 -1.23 8.98 -18.74
C PRO A 76 -2.67 8.82 -18.22
N ARG A 77 -3.47 9.89 -18.31
CA ARG A 77 -4.86 9.87 -17.75
C ARG A 77 -5.78 8.86 -18.40
N ASP A 78 -5.52 8.55 -19.67
CA ASP A 78 -6.27 7.60 -20.49
C ASP A 78 -5.79 6.15 -20.36
N THR A 79 -4.73 5.88 -19.56
CA THR A 79 -4.26 4.51 -19.29
C THR A 79 -5.37 3.72 -18.61
N ASP A 80 -5.78 2.59 -19.19
CA ASP A 80 -6.72 1.68 -18.55
C ASP A 80 -6.01 0.85 -17.47
N LEU A 81 -6.45 0.99 -16.21
CA LEU A 81 -5.86 0.32 -15.06
C LEU A 81 -6.90 -0.50 -14.33
N GLU A 82 -6.59 -1.77 -14.14
CA GLU A 82 -7.37 -2.70 -13.33
C GLU A 82 -6.47 -3.38 -12.30
N TYR A 83 -6.95 -3.54 -11.07
CA TYR A 83 -6.21 -4.16 -9.99
C TYR A 83 -5.99 -5.66 -10.20
N GLY A 84 -4.87 -6.15 -9.68
CA GLY A 84 -4.50 -7.57 -9.73
C GLY A 84 -3.81 -8.01 -11.02
N TYR A 85 -3.77 -7.18 -12.06
CA TYR A 85 -3.06 -7.51 -13.30
C TYR A 85 -1.60 -7.08 -13.28
N CYS A 86 -0.78 -7.82 -14.02
CA CYS A 86 0.61 -7.49 -14.28
C CYS A 86 0.72 -6.52 -15.46
N TYR A 87 1.45 -5.44 -15.26
CA TYR A 87 1.66 -4.38 -16.26
C TYR A 87 3.08 -4.34 -16.76
N CYS A 88 3.22 -3.93 -18.02
CA CYS A 88 4.47 -3.62 -18.71
C CYS A 88 4.45 -2.18 -19.22
N PHE A 89 5.64 -1.64 -19.57
CA PHE A 89 5.85 -0.31 -20.13
C PHE A 89 6.79 -0.40 -21.32
N ASP A 90 6.39 0.13 -22.48
CA ASP A 90 7.17 0.07 -23.73
C ASP A 90 7.99 1.34 -24.03
N GLY A 91 8.03 2.27 -23.07
CA GLY A 91 8.68 3.58 -23.23
C GLY A 91 7.67 4.71 -23.48
N GLU A 92 6.45 4.40 -23.88
CA GLU A 92 5.38 5.37 -24.11
C GLU A 92 4.13 5.09 -23.27
N LYS A 93 3.71 3.82 -23.21
CA LYS A 93 2.42 3.41 -22.61
C LYS A 93 2.59 2.27 -21.62
N TYR A 94 1.74 2.32 -20.60
CA TYR A 94 1.53 1.21 -19.69
C TYR A 94 0.40 0.32 -20.23
N PHE A 95 0.60 -0.99 -20.19
CA PHE A 95 -0.37 -1.97 -20.70
C PHE A 95 -0.28 -3.27 -19.87
N LYS A 96 -1.37 -4.02 -19.80
CA LYS A 96 -1.35 -5.38 -19.27
C LYS A 96 -0.40 -6.23 -20.12
N SER A 97 0.43 -7.06 -19.49
CA SER A 97 1.33 -7.95 -20.22
C SER A 97 0.57 -8.76 -21.29
N ARG A 98 1.16 -8.90 -22.47
CA ARG A 98 0.52 -9.49 -23.66
C ARG A 98 0.96 -10.91 -23.92
N SER A 99 2.11 -11.28 -23.39
CA SER A 99 2.74 -12.58 -23.64
C SER A 99 3.56 -13.07 -22.45
N TYR A 100 3.93 -14.33 -22.51
CA TYR A 100 4.88 -14.93 -21.58
C TYR A 100 6.23 -14.24 -21.64
N LEU A 101 6.77 -13.80 -20.49
CA LEU A 101 8.03 -13.06 -20.36
C LEU A 101 8.04 -11.74 -21.18
N ASP A 102 6.89 -11.07 -21.26
CA ASP A 102 6.80 -9.77 -21.95
C ASP A 102 7.88 -8.80 -21.44
N ASP A 103 8.34 -7.92 -22.31
CA ASP A 103 9.38 -6.95 -21.98
C ASP A 103 8.81 -5.73 -21.27
N GLY A 104 9.70 -4.97 -20.62
CA GLY A 104 9.30 -3.76 -19.90
C GLY A 104 8.45 -4.01 -18.66
N LEU A 105 8.66 -5.15 -17.97
CA LEU A 105 7.95 -5.50 -16.76
C LEU A 105 7.93 -4.36 -15.74
N VAL A 106 6.72 -3.95 -15.34
CA VAL A 106 6.46 -2.96 -14.29
C VAL A 106 6.09 -3.66 -12.97
N GLY A 107 5.15 -4.60 -13.01
CA GLY A 107 4.70 -5.37 -11.86
C GLY A 107 3.18 -5.43 -11.71
N ILE A 108 2.71 -5.85 -10.54
CA ILE A 108 1.29 -6.05 -10.24
C ILE A 108 0.66 -4.74 -9.75
N HIS A 109 -0.46 -4.30 -10.36
CA HIS A 109 -1.26 -3.20 -9.86
C HIS A 109 -2.08 -3.63 -8.66
N SER A 110 -1.78 -3.09 -7.48
CA SER A 110 -2.35 -3.52 -6.20
C SER A 110 -3.46 -2.60 -5.70
N ASP A 111 -4.49 -3.22 -5.09
CA ASP A 111 -5.51 -2.62 -4.22
C ASP A 111 -5.41 -3.11 -2.77
N THR A 112 -4.36 -3.88 -2.42
CA THR A 112 -4.15 -4.47 -1.10
C THR A 112 -3.00 -3.83 -0.32
N SER A 113 -2.56 -2.62 -0.74
CA SER A 113 -1.40 -1.96 -0.13
C SER A 113 -1.72 -1.35 1.24
N GLY A 114 -0.93 -1.72 2.24
CA GLY A 114 -0.94 -1.11 3.57
C GLY A 114 -0.04 0.13 3.68
N PHE A 115 0.95 0.23 2.82
CA PHE A 115 1.82 1.39 2.74
C PHE A 115 2.08 1.75 1.28
N THR A 116 1.87 3.01 0.93
CA THR A 116 2.00 3.50 -0.45
C THR A 116 3.00 4.64 -0.52
N MET A 117 4.02 4.49 -1.33
CA MET A 117 5.06 5.50 -1.59
C MET A 117 4.77 6.26 -2.88
N GLY A 118 5.41 7.42 -3.08
CA GLY A 118 5.42 8.12 -4.37
C GLY A 118 4.07 8.71 -4.80
N VAL A 119 3.09 8.83 -3.91
CA VAL A 119 1.76 9.39 -4.24
C VAL A 119 1.89 10.82 -4.74
N LYS A 120 1.35 11.08 -5.93
CA LYS A 120 1.31 12.43 -6.53
C LYS A 120 -0.14 12.93 -6.56
N PRO A 121 -0.46 13.99 -5.77
CA PRO A 121 -1.80 14.59 -5.78
C PRO A 121 -2.21 15.01 -7.19
N ASN A 122 -3.48 14.75 -7.55
CA ASN A 122 -4.08 15.10 -8.85
C ASN A 122 -3.49 14.40 -10.09
N LYS A 123 -2.69 13.34 -9.90
CA LYS A 123 -2.16 12.51 -10.98
C LYS A 123 -2.82 11.14 -10.97
N LYS A 124 -2.98 10.56 -12.16
CA LYS A 124 -3.31 9.15 -12.28
C LYS A 124 -2.04 8.34 -12.05
N VAL A 125 -2.11 7.35 -11.18
CA VAL A 125 -0.96 6.52 -10.83
C VAL A 125 -1.33 5.03 -10.91
N ILE A 126 -0.36 4.23 -11.29
CA ILE A 126 -0.39 2.78 -11.05
C ILE A 126 0.30 2.50 -9.71
N LYS A 127 -0.33 1.75 -8.83
CA LYS A 127 0.24 1.31 -7.55
C LYS A 127 0.89 -0.05 -7.77
N VAL A 128 2.20 -0.09 -7.87
CA VAL A 128 2.95 -1.32 -8.13
C VAL A 128 3.36 -1.97 -6.83
N ALA A 129 2.96 -3.23 -6.61
CA ALA A 129 3.40 -4.00 -5.45
C ALA A 129 4.92 -4.26 -5.56
N VAL A 130 5.69 -3.84 -4.54
CA VAL A 130 7.15 -3.99 -4.48
C VAL A 130 7.62 -4.96 -3.40
N ALA A 131 6.79 -5.22 -2.40
CA ALA A 131 7.07 -6.23 -1.37
C ALA A 131 5.78 -6.64 -0.65
N GLY A 132 5.75 -7.86 -0.12
CA GLY A 132 4.62 -8.36 0.66
C GLY A 132 3.75 -9.34 -0.10
N PHE A 133 2.47 -9.42 0.26
CA PHE A 133 1.49 -10.30 -0.37
C PHE A 133 0.43 -9.48 -1.08
N VAL A 134 0.21 -9.76 -2.35
CA VAL A 134 -0.75 -9.05 -3.20
C VAL A 134 -1.73 -10.02 -3.83
N LEU A 135 -2.99 -9.60 -3.99
CA LEU A 135 -3.99 -10.32 -4.77
C LEU A 135 -3.76 -10.06 -6.26
N ALA A 136 -3.42 -11.11 -7.01
CA ALA A 136 -3.13 -11.03 -8.44
C ALA A 136 -3.87 -12.10 -9.24
N TYR A 137 -4.14 -11.80 -10.51
CA TYR A 137 -4.62 -12.80 -11.45
C TYR A 137 -3.47 -13.73 -11.84
N VAL A 138 -3.64 -15.02 -11.53
CA VAL A 138 -2.73 -16.10 -11.90
C VAL A 138 -3.52 -17.05 -12.79
N ASP A 139 -2.91 -17.59 -13.85
CA ASP A 139 -3.59 -18.42 -14.84
C ASP A 139 -4.16 -19.72 -14.27
N LYS A 140 -3.56 -20.25 -13.20
CA LYS A 140 -4.04 -21.39 -12.41
C LYS A 140 -3.33 -21.46 -11.06
N GLU A 141 -3.79 -22.36 -10.19
CA GLU A 141 -3.08 -22.68 -8.96
C GLU A 141 -1.78 -23.45 -9.22
N TYR A 142 -0.77 -23.13 -8.41
CA TYR A 142 0.54 -23.74 -8.43
C TYR A 142 0.98 -24.21 -7.02
N PRO A 143 1.97 -25.08 -6.89
CA PRO A 143 2.62 -25.33 -5.60
C PRO A 143 3.15 -24.03 -4.99
N VAL A 144 3.05 -23.89 -3.66
CA VAL A 144 3.58 -22.74 -2.91
C VAL A 144 5.06 -22.54 -3.23
N GLY A 145 5.46 -21.30 -3.46
CA GLY A 145 6.82 -20.92 -3.80
C GLY A 145 7.16 -21.01 -5.30
N THR A 146 6.22 -21.45 -6.16
CA THR A 146 6.44 -21.45 -7.62
C THR A 146 6.75 -20.05 -8.13
N PRO A 147 7.90 -19.83 -8.83
CA PRO A 147 8.22 -18.54 -9.42
C PRO A 147 7.21 -18.15 -10.51
N LEU A 148 6.71 -16.91 -10.43
CA LEU A 148 5.75 -16.36 -11.36
C LEU A 148 6.36 -15.20 -12.16
N VAL A 149 6.03 -15.19 -13.44
CA VAL A 149 6.38 -14.15 -14.41
C VAL A 149 5.11 -13.61 -15.07
N CYS A 150 5.21 -12.51 -15.81
CA CYS A 150 4.09 -12.05 -16.61
C CYS A 150 3.74 -13.06 -17.72
N GLY A 151 2.47 -13.22 -17.95
CA GLY A 151 1.88 -14.06 -18.99
C GLY A 151 0.95 -13.25 -19.89
N GLU A 152 0.04 -13.92 -20.56
CA GLU A 152 -0.93 -13.30 -21.46
C GLU A 152 -2.01 -12.51 -20.68
N ASN A 153 -2.52 -11.44 -21.28
CA ASN A 153 -3.64 -10.66 -20.77
C ASN A 153 -3.46 -10.10 -19.35
N GLY A 154 -2.22 -9.87 -18.92
CA GLY A 154 -1.90 -9.38 -17.58
C GLY A 154 -1.92 -10.44 -16.48
N TYR A 155 -2.17 -11.70 -16.82
CA TYR A 155 -2.09 -12.80 -15.85
C TYR A 155 -0.65 -13.15 -15.52
N LEU A 156 -0.42 -13.65 -14.33
CA LEU A 156 0.84 -14.28 -13.96
C LEU A 156 0.81 -15.76 -14.31
N THR A 157 1.95 -16.31 -14.69
CA THR A 157 2.12 -17.72 -15.00
C THR A 157 3.45 -18.23 -14.47
N LYS A 158 3.61 -19.56 -14.36
CA LYS A 158 4.85 -20.20 -13.89
C LYS A 158 6.02 -19.89 -14.84
N LEU A 159 7.16 -19.48 -14.29
CA LEU A 159 8.43 -19.46 -15.03
C LEU A 159 8.80 -20.91 -15.42
N ARG A 160 9.01 -21.15 -16.71
CA ARG A 160 9.38 -22.47 -17.24
C ARG A 160 10.80 -22.84 -16.82
N GLU A 161 11.06 -24.15 -16.66
CA GLU A 161 12.36 -24.64 -16.17
C GLU A 161 13.51 -24.29 -17.13
N GLU A 162 13.25 -24.36 -18.44
CA GLU A 162 14.21 -23.99 -19.49
C GLU A 162 14.60 -22.50 -19.47
N ASP A 163 13.74 -21.64 -18.92
CA ASP A 163 13.93 -20.18 -18.91
C ASP A 163 14.57 -19.67 -17.61
N ILE A 164 14.69 -20.50 -16.58
CA ILE A 164 15.17 -20.08 -15.26
C ILE A 164 16.57 -19.45 -15.33
N SER A 165 17.49 -20.04 -16.09
CA SER A 165 18.89 -19.58 -16.15
C SER A 165 19.06 -18.17 -16.72
N THR A 166 18.12 -17.70 -17.54
CA THR A 166 18.23 -16.45 -18.28
C THR A 166 17.22 -15.36 -17.85
N ASN A 167 16.12 -15.74 -17.17
CA ASN A 167 14.99 -14.84 -16.91
C ASN A 167 14.66 -14.64 -15.41
N LEU A 168 15.61 -14.91 -14.49
CA LEU A 168 15.39 -14.67 -13.05
C LEU A 168 15.01 -13.22 -12.73
N HIS A 169 15.50 -12.26 -13.50
CA HIS A 169 15.21 -10.85 -13.35
C HIS A 169 13.77 -10.48 -13.74
N LYS A 170 13.04 -11.36 -14.45
CA LYS A 170 11.64 -11.18 -14.83
C LYS A 170 10.64 -11.82 -13.84
N ILE A 171 11.12 -12.40 -12.74
CA ILE A 171 10.25 -12.95 -11.69
C ILE A 171 9.55 -11.79 -10.99
N VAL A 172 8.20 -11.79 -11.07
CA VAL A 172 7.33 -10.83 -10.38
C VAL A 172 7.18 -11.19 -8.91
N GLY A 173 7.08 -12.47 -8.61
CA GLY A 173 6.88 -12.98 -7.27
C GLY A 173 6.80 -14.50 -7.25
N THR A 174 6.31 -15.05 -6.15
CA THR A 174 6.06 -16.49 -6.01
C THR A 174 4.61 -16.75 -5.63
N PHE A 175 4.04 -17.82 -6.18
CA PHE A 175 2.70 -18.26 -5.82
C PHE A 175 2.62 -18.61 -4.34
N TRP A 176 1.55 -18.16 -3.66
CA TRP A 176 1.35 -18.45 -2.25
C TRP A 176 0.14 -19.36 -2.03
N LYS A 177 -1.05 -18.90 -2.35
CA LYS A 177 -2.30 -19.67 -2.20
C LYS A 177 -3.46 -19.01 -2.95
N ALA A 178 -4.47 -19.79 -3.27
CA ALA A 178 -5.78 -19.26 -3.65
C ALA A 178 -6.43 -18.55 -2.44
N GLU A 179 -7.25 -17.55 -2.69
CA GLU A 179 -8.13 -16.96 -1.69
C GLU A 179 -9.51 -17.57 -1.80
N SER A 180 -10.03 -18.05 -0.67
CA SER A 180 -11.33 -18.72 -0.62
C SER A 180 -12.53 -17.78 -0.40
N SER A 181 -12.24 -16.56 0.06
CA SER A 181 -13.25 -15.53 0.33
C SER A 181 -13.52 -14.70 -0.93
N ASP A 182 -14.75 -14.26 -1.13
CA ASP A 182 -15.08 -13.33 -2.23
C ASP A 182 -14.53 -11.92 -2.00
N LYS A 183 -14.29 -11.56 -0.74
CA LYS A 183 -13.79 -10.26 -0.31
C LYS A 183 -12.65 -10.41 0.69
N TRP A 184 -11.76 -9.43 0.70
CA TRP A 184 -10.66 -9.37 1.65
C TRP A 184 -10.39 -7.93 2.08
N GLY A 185 -10.07 -7.71 3.38
CA GLY A 185 -9.77 -6.42 3.96
C GLY A 185 -10.47 -6.17 5.29
N ALA A 186 -10.39 -4.94 5.78
CA ALA A 186 -11.12 -4.49 6.96
C ALA A 186 -12.59 -4.26 6.61
N GLU A 187 -13.49 -4.45 7.58
CA GLU A 187 -14.92 -4.22 7.42
C GLU A 187 -15.18 -2.78 6.91
N GLY A 188 -15.91 -2.67 5.81
CA GLY A 188 -16.21 -1.40 5.13
C GLY A 188 -15.16 -0.90 4.15
N GLU A 189 -14.00 -1.57 4.07
CA GLU A 189 -12.92 -1.24 3.14
C GLU A 189 -12.46 -2.44 2.31
N GLU A 190 -13.28 -3.50 2.23
CA GLU A 190 -12.91 -4.74 1.55
C GLU A 190 -12.74 -4.55 0.05
N VAL A 191 -11.77 -5.26 -0.50
CA VAL A 191 -11.59 -5.44 -1.95
C VAL A 191 -12.23 -6.75 -2.40
N LEU A 192 -12.75 -6.77 -3.62
CA LEU A 192 -13.27 -7.99 -4.24
C LEU A 192 -12.12 -8.87 -4.71
N VAL A 193 -12.14 -10.14 -4.33
CA VAL A 193 -11.10 -11.10 -4.73
C VAL A 193 -11.21 -11.47 -6.21
N ASN A 194 -12.42 -11.69 -6.72
CA ASN A 194 -12.70 -11.95 -8.14
C ASN A 194 -11.81 -13.04 -8.77
N GLY A 195 -11.52 -14.11 -8.02
CA GLY A 195 -10.67 -15.20 -8.49
C GLY A 195 -9.17 -14.88 -8.49
N ARG A 196 -8.75 -13.74 -7.96
CA ARG A 196 -7.33 -13.42 -7.72
C ARG A 196 -6.76 -14.33 -6.63
N MET A 197 -5.46 -14.56 -6.70
CA MET A 197 -4.73 -15.43 -5.78
C MET A 197 -3.61 -14.64 -5.10
N TRP A 198 -3.20 -15.11 -3.93
CA TRP A 198 -2.09 -14.48 -3.20
C TRP A 198 -0.75 -14.80 -3.84
N VAL A 199 -0.03 -13.75 -4.15
CA VAL A 199 1.33 -13.78 -4.68
C VAL A 199 2.25 -13.04 -3.71
N LYS A 200 3.36 -13.64 -3.34
CA LYS A 200 4.41 -13.00 -2.55
C LYS A 200 5.39 -12.30 -3.47
N VAL A 201 5.37 -10.98 -3.46
CA VAL A 201 6.36 -10.13 -4.14
C VAL A 201 7.59 -9.95 -3.24
N LYS A 202 8.78 -9.88 -3.83
CA LYS A 202 10.04 -9.77 -3.11
C LYS A 202 10.77 -8.50 -3.53
#